data_45381c4d0c346b88cd4d8214a2607bcc
#
_entry.id   45381c4d0c346b88cd4d8214a2607bcc
#
_cell.length_a   1.000
_cell.length_b   1.000
_cell.length_c   1.000
_cell.angle_alpha   90.00
_cell.angle_beta   90.00
_cell.angle_gamma   90.00
#
_symmetry.space_group_name_H-M   'P 1'
#
loop_
_entity.id
_entity.type
_entity.pdbx_description
1 polymer ?
#
loop_
_entity_poly.entity_id
_entity_poly.type
_entity_poly.pdbx_seq_one_letter_code
_entity_poly.pdbx_strand_id
1 'polypeptide(L)'
;MAKTRAKRYAPDVVGKVALVTLIMSFILGAISITSFEDWLHPMRDGVPTIFRRDSEYWSEAEAPIVAENRLYLLFNTLNIVKVYDLQGNYQYTINFSNRRRNGLSSLCAQGDEMYYRDTWDKSEIYYFKDDQFVKMLTDDEQSVLYDTAWQNGFRHEDDDGNTYYLSGVNIMKQTPDGTQTVLVARPFLLNLFQ
;
A
#
# COMPACT_ATOMS: atom_id res chain seq x y z
N MET A 1 60.17 26.03 -23.31
CA MET A 1 59.27 26.04 -22.14
C MET A 1 57.83 26.23 -22.63
N ALA A 2 57.05 25.13 -22.70
CA ALA A 2 55.66 25.15 -23.14
C ALA A 2 54.78 25.35 -21.90
N LYS A 3 54.08 26.49 -21.82
CA LYS A 3 53.08 26.78 -20.79
C LYS A 3 51.82 26.00 -21.11
N THR A 4 51.56 24.90 -20.39
CA THR A 4 50.31 24.13 -20.40
C THR A 4 49.18 25.05 -19.83
N ARG A 5 48.34 25.59 -20.69
CA ARG A 5 47.09 26.28 -20.27
C ARG A 5 46.12 25.24 -19.75
N ALA A 6 45.99 25.12 -18.45
CA ALA A 6 44.89 24.38 -17.81
C ALA A 6 43.57 25.10 -18.23
N LYS A 7 42.72 24.43 -19.00
CA LYS A 7 41.36 24.88 -19.30
C LYS A 7 40.60 24.97 -17.95
N ARG A 8 40.44 26.18 -17.42
CA ARG A 8 39.48 26.45 -16.34
C ARG A 8 38.09 26.21 -16.93
N TYR A 9 37.47 25.11 -16.60
CA TYR A 9 36.04 24.93 -16.84
C TYR A 9 35.33 26.06 -16.11
N ALA A 10 34.51 26.82 -16.85
CA ALA A 10 33.79 27.93 -16.27
C ALA A 10 32.93 27.46 -15.09
N PRO A 11 33.04 28.09 -13.93
CA PRO A 11 32.28 27.69 -12.72
C PRO A 11 30.75 27.66 -12.97
N ASP A 12 30.28 28.32 -14.01
CA ASP A 12 28.89 28.39 -14.43
C ASP A 12 28.30 27.03 -14.93
N VAL A 13 29.11 26.20 -15.60
CA VAL A 13 28.65 24.88 -16.09
C VAL A 13 28.48 23.88 -14.96
N VAL A 14 29.43 23.85 -14.01
CA VAL A 14 29.37 22.97 -12.84
C VAL A 14 28.18 23.36 -11.95
N GLY A 15 27.95 24.66 -11.75
CA GLY A 15 26.80 25.17 -11.00
C GLY A 15 25.45 24.81 -11.65
N LYS A 16 25.34 24.92 -12.98
CA LYS A 16 24.12 24.52 -13.70
C LYS A 16 23.85 23.04 -13.65
N VAL A 17 24.88 22.18 -13.80
CA VAL A 17 24.73 20.73 -13.67
C VAL A 17 24.33 20.35 -12.24
N ALA A 18 24.97 20.92 -11.23
CA ALA A 18 24.62 20.65 -9.82
C ALA A 18 23.18 21.08 -9.52
N LEU A 19 22.73 22.24 -10.02
CA LEU A 19 21.36 22.72 -9.83
C LEU A 19 20.34 21.78 -10.52
N VAL A 20 20.60 21.36 -11.75
CA VAL A 20 19.71 20.42 -12.47
C VAL A 20 19.64 19.08 -11.75
N THR A 21 20.78 18.55 -11.27
CA THR A 21 20.81 17.30 -10.49
C THR A 21 20.02 17.45 -9.19
N LEU A 22 20.14 18.56 -8.51
CA LEU A 22 19.40 18.84 -7.26
C LEU A 22 17.89 18.93 -7.52
N ILE A 23 17.48 19.62 -8.57
CA ILE A 23 16.07 19.73 -8.97
C ILE A 23 15.52 18.36 -9.35
N MET A 24 16.25 17.57 -10.15
CA MET A 24 15.83 16.21 -10.52
C MET A 24 15.73 15.29 -9.31
N SER A 25 16.67 15.37 -8.38
CA SER A 25 16.62 14.60 -7.12
C SER A 25 15.42 15.00 -6.26
N PHE A 26 15.09 16.30 -6.23
CA PHE A 26 13.92 16.79 -5.51
C PHE A 26 12.60 16.33 -6.15
N ILE A 27 12.52 16.36 -7.49
CA ILE A 27 11.36 15.87 -8.25
C ILE A 27 11.21 14.36 -8.06
N LEU A 28 12.29 13.57 -8.19
CA LEU A 28 12.27 12.13 -7.96
C LEU A 28 11.92 11.79 -6.50
N GLY A 29 12.44 12.55 -5.54
CA GLY A 29 12.07 12.42 -4.13
C GLY A 29 10.61 12.74 -3.87
N ALA A 30 10.07 13.79 -4.46
CA ALA A 30 8.66 14.16 -4.35
C ALA A 30 7.73 13.10 -5.00
N ILE A 31 8.13 12.55 -6.14
CA ILE A 31 7.39 11.44 -6.82
C ILE A 31 7.45 10.15 -5.98
N SER A 32 8.54 9.88 -5.26
CA SER A 32 8.65 8.70 -4.42
C SER A 32 7.91 8.81 -3.08
N ILE A 33 7.68 10.02 -2.58
CA ILE A 33 7.00 10.26 -1.29
C ILE A 33 5.49 10.28 -1.44
N THR A 34 4.99 10.73 -2.59
CA THR A 34 3.56 10.70 -2.89
C THR A 34 3.34 9.75 -4.05
N SER A 35 2.66 8.63 -3.81
CA SER A 35 2.20 7.86 -4.95
C SER A 35 1.30 8.78 -5.78
N PHE A 36 1.63 8.93 -7.05
CA PHE A 36 0.89 9.80 -7.98
C PHE A 36 -0.61 9.43 -8.02
N GLU A 37 -0.90 8.17 -7.75
CA GLU A 37 -2.26 7.63 -7.67
C GLU A 37 -3.05 8.17 -6.48
N ASP A 38 -2.44 8.35 -5.31
CA ASP A 38 -3.10 8.97 -4.15
C ASP A 38 -3.52 10.39 -4.44
N TRP A 39 -2.71 11.10 -5.25
CA TRP A 39 -3.03 12.44 -5.68
C TRP A 39 -4.16 12.49 -6.71
N LEU A 40 -4.23 11.47 -7.60
CA LEU A 40 -5.26 11.37 -8.64
C LEU A 40 -6.61 10.89 -8.09
N HIS A 41 -6.60 10.01 -7.08
CA HIS A 41 -7.79 9.36 -6.54
C HIS A 41 -7.95 9.59 -5.03
N PRO A 42 -7.95 10.84 -4.54
CA PRO A 42 -8.14 11.09 -3.12
C PRO A 42 -9.53 10.68 -2.67
N MET A 43 -9.65 10.31 -1.40
CA MET A 43 -10.95 10.14 -0.75
C MET A 43 -11.78 11.43 -0.89
N ARG A 44 -13.05 11.30 -1.24
CA ARG A 44 -13.97 12.42 -1.42
C ARG A 44 -15.08 12.36 -0.38
N ASP A 45 -15.27 13.47 0.34
CA ASP A 45 -16.36 13.63 1.32
C ASP A 45 -16.45 12.49 2.34
N GLY A 46 -15.30 11.95 2.77
CA GLY A 46 -15.24 10.84 3.71
C GLY A 46 -15.52 9.46 3.09
N VAL A 47 -15.69 9.39 1.77
CA VAL A 47 -15.94 8.14 1.05
C VAL A 47 -14.63 7.64 0.42
N PRO A 48 -14.17 6.42 0.74
CA PRO A 48 -12.99 5.81 0.12
C PRO A 48 -13.19 5.65 -1.40
N THR A 49 -12.11 5.85 -2.14
CA THR A 49 -12.15 5.72 -3.60
C THR A 49 -11.67 4.33 -4.01
N ILE A 50 -12.47 3.63 -4.81
CA ILE A 50 -12.12 2.33 -5.39
C ILE A 50 -11.72 2.53 -6.84
N PHE A 51 -10.57 2.00 -7.25
CA PHE A 51 -10.12 2.06 -8.63
C PHE A 51 -9.44 0.75 -9.08
N ARG A 52 -9.49 0.46 -10.39
CA ARG A 52 -9.04 -0.80 -10.97
C ARG A 52 -7.75 -0.68 -11.75
N ARG A 53 -6.83 0.13 -11.26
CA ARG A 53 -5.50 0.26 -11.83
C ARG A 53 -4.49 -0.35 -10.89
N ASP A 54 -3.72 -1.31 -11.36
CA ASP A 54 -2.62 -1.89 -10.61
C ASP A 54 -1.41 -0.96 -10.67
N SER A 55 -1.23 -0.17 -9.62
CA SER A 55 -0.10 0.73 -9.46
C SER A 55 0.88 0.16 -8.44
N GLU A 56 2.16 0.25 -8.74
CA GLU A 56 3.19 -0.14 -7.78
C GLU A 56 3.43 0.97 -6.76
N TYR A 57 3.46 0.57 -5.49
CA TYR A 57 3.70 1.49 -4.38
C TYR A 57 5.07 1.24 -3.76
N TRP A 58 5.83 2.33 -3.55
CA TRP A 58 7.16 2.34 -2.93
C TRP A 58 7.03 2.41 -1.40
N SER A 59 6.25 1.52 -0.82
CA SER A 59 5.98 1.45 0.60
C SER A 59 5.97 0.01 1.05
N GLU A 60 6.28 -0.19 2.31
CA GLU A 60 6.10 -1.47 2.97
C GLU A 60 4.63 -1.82 3.04
N ALA A 61 4.32 -3.08 2.77
CA ALA A 61 3.00 -3.65 2.96
C ALA A 61 2.99 -4.47 4.24
N GLU A 62 1.84 -4.56 4.89
CA GLU A 62 1.62 -5.49 5.99
C GLU A 62 1.35 -6.90 5.46
N ALA A 63 1.43 -7.90 6.35
CA ALA A 63 1.12 -9.28 5.98
C ALA A 63 -0.28 -9.38 5.36
N PRO A 64 -0.45 -10.14 4.27
CA PRO A 64 -1.74 -10.25 3.60
C PRO A 64 -2.79 -10.88 4.52
N ILE A 65 -4.00 -10.35 4.49
CA ILE A 65 -5.16 -10.91 5.19
C ILE A 65 -6.00 -11.67 4.19
N VAL A 66 -6.42 -12.89 4.57
CA VAL A 66 -7.26 -13.76 3.76
C VAL A 66 -8.69 -13.69 4.27
N ALA A 67 -9.64 -13.40 3.40
CA ALA A 67 -11.06 -13.55 3.68
C ALA A 67 -11.79 -14.06 2.44
N GLU A 68 -12.53 -15.16 2.59
CA GLU A 68 -13.13 -15.89 1.46
C GLU A 68 -12.11 -16.20 0.36
N ASN A 69 -12.34 -15.65 -0.82
CA ASN A 69 -11.50 -15.85 -2.01
C ASN A 69 -10.59 -14.65 -2.31
N ARG A 70 -10.23 -13.86 -1.30
CA ARG A 70 -9.49 -12.61 -1.46
C ARG A 70 -8.30 -12.50 -0.54
N LEU A 71 -7.28 -11.79 -1.04
CA LEU A 71 -6.11 -11.35 -0.32
C LEU A 71 -6.15 -9.82 -0.25
N TYR A 72 -6.17 -9.29 0.96
CA TYR A 72 -6.11 -7.86 1.24
C TYR A 72 -4.70 -7.51 1.69
N LEU A 73 -4.05 -6.59 0.99
CA LEU A 73 -2.70 -6.12 1.25
C LEU A 73 -2.74 -4.65 1.66
N LEU A 74 -2.49 -4.37 2.93
CA LEU A 74 -2.48 -3.02 3.48
C LEU A 74 -1.12 -2.35 3.29
N PHE A 75 -1.10 -1.16 2.69
CA PHE A 75 0.02 -0.23 2.65
C PHE A 75 -0.25 0.88 3.67
N ASN A 76 0.16 0.63 4.90
CA ASN A 76 -0.20 1.43 6.06
C ASN A 76 0.21 2.91 5.92
N THR A 77 1.44 3.18 5.47
CA THR A 77 1.94 4.55 5.30
C THR A 77 1.21 5.34 4.21
N LEU A 78 0.53 4.67 3.30
CA LEU A 78 -0.21 5.26 2.19
C LEU A 78 -1.72 5.27 2.41
N ASN A 79 -2.21 4.56 3.43
CA ASN A 79 -3.64 4.34 3.66
C ASN A 79 -4.35 3.71 2.45
N ILE A 80 -3.71 2.70 1.87
CA ILE A 80 -4.18 2.01 0.67
C ILE A 80 -4.31 0.52 0.95
N VAL A 81 -5.36 -0.08 0.45
CA VAL A 81 -5.56 -1.53 0.45
C VAL A 81 -5.63 -2.02 -0.99
N LYS A 82 -4.71 -2.91 -1.37
CA LYS A 82 -4.80 -3.66 -2.62
C LYS A 82 -5.50 -4.99 -2.39
N VAL A 83 -6.34 -5.36 -3.33
CA VAL A 83 -7.10 -6.62 -3.28
C VAL A 83 -6.72 -7.50 -4.45
N TYR A 84 -6.42 -8.76 -4.15
CA TYR A 84 -6.10 -9.82 -5.11
C TYR A 84 -7.04 -11.00 -4.88
N ASP A 85 -7.22 -11.85 -5.89
CA ASP A 85 -7.77 -13.18 -5.67
C ASP A 85 -6.71 -14.15 -5.09
N LEU A 86 -7.10 -15.35 -4.69
CA LEU A 86 -6.19 -16.37 -4.15
C LEU A 86 -5.24 -16.97 -5.20
N GLN A 87 -5.39 -16.59 -6.47
CA GLN A 87 -4.49 -16.90 -7.57
C GLN A 87 -3.45 -15.81 -7.82
N GLY A 88 -3.55 -14.67 -7.09
CA GLY A 88 -2.64 -13.53 -7.21
C GLY A 88 -3.02 -12.53 -8.30
N ASN A 89 -4.19 -12.66 -8.91
CA ASN A 89 -4.65 -11.68 -9.88
C ASN A 89 -5.18 -10.44 -9.17
N TYR A 90 -4.68 -9.29 -9.55
CA TYR A 90 -5.12 -8.01 -9.03
C TYR A 90 -6.60 -7.74 -9.38
N GLN A 91 -7.37 -7.30 -8.40
CA GLN A 91 -8.78 -7.00 -8.53
C GLN A 91 -9.04 -5.50 -8.53
N TYR A 92 -8.66 -4.81 -7.45
CA TYR A 92 -8.83 -3.37 -7.29
C TYR A 92 -7.98 -2.83 -6.14
N THR A 93 -7.95 -1.52 -6.05
CA THR A 93 -7.32 -0.79 -4.93
C THR A 93 -8.36 0.11 -4.26
N ILE A 94 -8.32 0.17 -2.94
CA ILE A 94 -9.10 1.09 -2.12
C ILE A 94 -8.15 2.13 -1.55
N ASN A 95 -8.45 3.40 -1.77
CA ASN A 95 -7.70 4.52 -1.23
C ASN A 95 -8.50 5.21 -0.13
N PHE A 96 -7.94 5.22 1.09
CA PHE A 96 -8.46 5.87 2.28
C PHE A 96 -7.75 7.21 2.58
N SER A 97 -6.85 7.64 1.69
CA SER A 97 -6.09 8.88 1.88
C SER A 97 -6.98 10.11 1.79
N ASN A 98 -7.06 10.87 2.87
CA ASN A 98 -7.79 12.12 2.93
C ASN A 98 -6.89 13.36 2.77
N ARG A 99 -5.73 13.25 2.13
CA ARG A 99 -4.68 14.27 1.94
C ARG A 99 -3.96 14.70 3.22
N ARG A 100 -4.29 14.18 4.38
CA ARG A 100 -3.77 14.75 5.62
C ARG A 100 -2.72 13.90 6.31
N ARG A 101 -2.55 12.59 5.97
CA ARG A 101 -1.58 11.88 6.77
C ARG A 101 -1.23 10.43 6.52
N ASN A 102 0.00 10.16 6.91
CA ASN A 102 0.59 8.88 7.24
C ASN A 102 0.21 8.53 8.68
N GLY A 103 -0.90 7.87 8.90
CA GLY A 103 -1.35 7.37 10.20
C GLY A 103 -1.09 5.88 10.34
N LEU A 104 -1.11 5.39 11.57
CA LEU A 104 -1.23 3.97 11.81
C LEU A 104 -2.64 3.57 11.44
N SER A 105 -2.80 2.74 10.43
CA SER A 105 -4.08 2.15 10.06
C SER A 105 -4.05 0.66 10.32
N SER A 106 -5.19 0.05 10.39
CA SER A 106 -5.33 -1.39 10.56
C SER A 106 -6.49 -1.91 9.72
N LEU A 107 -6.37 -3.16 9.31
CA LEU A 107 -7.31 -3.83 8.45
C LEU A 107 -7.71 -5.15 9.06
N CYS A 108 -8.98 -5.50 9.05
CA CYS A 108 -9.45 -6.85 9.28
C CYS A 108 -10.52 -7.21 8.26
N ALA A 109 -10.62 -8.50 7.92
CA ALA A 109 -11.60 -8.98 6.97
C ALA A 109 -12.11 -10.36 7.40
N GLN A 110 -13.41 -10.59 7.26
CA GLN A 110 -14.06 -11.85 7.57
C GLN A 110 -15.24 -12.08 6.64
N GLY A 111 -15.23 -13.21 5.92
CA GLY A 111 -16.24 -13.47 4.90
C GLY A 111 -16.21 -12.39 3.81
N ASP A 112 -17.37 -11.88 3.44
CA ASP A 112 -17.55 -10.80 2.48
C ASP A 112 -17.39 -9.39 3.08
N GLU A 113 -17.00 -9.30 4.36
CA GLU A 113 -16.90 -8.05 5.10
C GLU A 113 -15.42 -7.66 5.31
N MET A 114 -15.14 -6.36 5.15
CA MET A 114 -13.83 -5.76 5.43
C MET A 114 -14.02 -4.49 6.26
N TYR A 115 -13.15 -4.33 7.23
CA TYR A 115 -13.10 -3.16 8.11
C TYR A 115 -11.72 -2.55 8.06
N TYR A 116 -11.66 -1.26 7.68
CA TYR A 116 -10.44 -0.47 7.72
C TYR A 116 -10.56 0.57 8.82
N ARG A 117 -9.58 0.63 9.71
CA ARG A 117 -9.53 1.60 10.81
C ARG A 117 -8.40 2.59 10.58
N ASP A 118 -8.75 3.88 10.57
CA ASP A 118 -7.80 4.98 10.69
C ASP A 118 -7.69 5.40 12.15
N THR A 119 -6.47 5.37 12.72
CA THR A 119 -6.25 5.66 14.15
C THR A 119 -5.70 7.05 14.42
N TRP A 120 -5.54 7.88 13.38
CA TRP A 120 -4.81 9.14 13.56
C TRP A 120 -5.56 10.24 14.32
N ASP A 121 -6.79 10.53 13.97
CA ASP A 121 -7.48 11.73 14.50
C ASP A 121 -8.76 11.40 15.28
N LYS A 122 -9.52 10.50 14.76
CA LYS A 122 -10.68 9.88 15.38
C LYS A 122 -10.63 8.44 14.92
N SER A 123 -10.87 7.51 15.78
CA SER A 123 -10.90 6.09 15.43
C SER A 123 -12.02 5.81 14.41
N GLU A 124 -11.85 6.31 13.17
CA GLU A 124 -12.83 6.12 12.10
C GLU A 124 -12.71 4.71 11.55
N ILE A 125 -13.80 3.97 11.50
CA ILE A 125 -13.86 2.63 10.93
C ILE A 125 -14.75 2.65 9.71
N TYR A 126 -14.16 2.27 8.58
CA TYR A 126 -14.82 2.16 7.29
C TYR A 126 -15.25 0.70 7.09
N TYR A 127 -16.54 0.49 6.90
CA TYR A 127 -17.12 -0.82 6.68
C TYR A 127 -17.44 -1.04 5.21
N PHE A 128 -16.99 -2.18 4.71
CA PHE A 128 -17.22 -2.67 3.35
C PHE A 128 -17.92 -4.02 3.40
N LYS A 129 -18.80 -4.24 2.44
CA LYS A 129 -19.44 -5.52 2.19
C LYS A 129 -19.54 -5.75 0.70
N ASP A 130 -19.27 -6.98 0.23
CA ASP A 130 -19.29 -7.32 -1.20
C ASP A 130 -18.49 -6.33 -2.06
N ASP A 131 -17.29 -5.94 -1.61
CA ASP A 131 -16.41 -4.96 -2.27
C ASP A 131 -16.95 -3.54 -2.37
N GLN A 132 -18.02 -3.23 -1.67
CA GLN A 132 -18.63 -1.92 -1.71
C GLN A 132 -18.51 -1.23 -0.36
N PHE A 133 -18.15 0.04 -0.39
CA PHE A 133 -18.22 0.87 0.80
C PHE A 133 -19.68 1.00 1.23
N VAL A 134 -19.96 0.60 2.47
CA VAL A 134 -21.31 0.68 3.05
C VAL A 134 -21.47 1.96 3.85
N LYS A 135 -20.58 2.17 4.84
CA LYS A 135 -20.65 3.34 5.73
C LYS A 135 -19.40 3.47 6.61
N MET A 136 -19.25 4.60 7.26
CA MET A 136 -18.45 4.70 8.48
C MET A 136 -19.28 4.22 9.67
N LEU A 137 -18.66 3.45 10.57
CA LEU A 137 -19.32 2.98 11.77
C LEU A 137 -19.43 4.10 12.80
N THR A 138 -20.54 4.18 13.48
CA THR A 138 -20.75 5.05 14.66
C THR A 138 -20.03 4.46 15.87
N ASP A 139 -19.81 5.27 16.92
CA ASP A 139 -19.12 4.83 18.15
C ASP A 139 -19.80 3.60 18.79
N ASP A 140 -21.12 3.54 18.77
CA ASP A 140 -21.90 2.41 19.31
C ASP A 140 -21.71 1.12 18.47
N GLU A 141 -21.61 1.26 17.15
CA GLU A 141 -21.40 0.14 16.24
C GLU A 141 -19.95 -0.36 16.28
N GLN A 142 -18.99 0.53 16.54
CA GLN A 142 -17.57 0.19 16.64
C GLN A 142 -17.29 -0.84 17.72
N SER A 143 -17.94 -0.71 18.89
CA SER A 143 -17.71 -1.62 20.02
C SER A 143 -18.20 -3.04 19.75
N VAL A 144 -19.25 -3.22 19.00
CA VAL A 144 -19.90 -4.53 18.76
C VAL A 144 -19.34 -5.23 17.53
N LEU A 145 -19.33 -4.53 16.40
CA LEU A 145 -18.92 -5.13 15.11
C LEU A 145 -17.41 -5.25 14.98
N TYR A 146 -16.70 -4.19 15.37
CA TYR A 146 -15.25 -4.15 15.21
C TYR A 146 -14.54 -5.13 16.14
N ASP A 147 -14.92 -5.22 17.41
CA ASP A 147 -14.25 -6.12 18.36
C ASP A 147 -14.42 -7.60 17.93
N THR A 148 -15.57 -7.96 17.40
CA THR A 148 -15.82 -9.31 16.88
C THR A 148 -15.00 -9.57 15.61
N ALA A 149 -15.01 -8.64 14.66
CA ALA A 149 -14.24 -8.75 13.42
C ALA A 149 -12.72 -8.71 13.70
N TRP A 150 -12.28 -7.88 14.66
CA TRP A 150 -10.89 -7.77 15.05
C TRP A 150 -10.33 -9.05 15.65
N GLN A 151 -11.11 -9.80 16.45
CA GLN A 151 -10.67 -11.07 17.03
C GLN A 151 -10.47 -12.17 15.99
N ASN A 152 -11.19 -12.13 14.87
CA ASN A 152 -11.24 -13.21 13.88
C ASN A 152 -10.74 -12.80 12.49
N GLY A 153 -10.50 -11.51 12.26
CA GLY A 153 -10.28 -10.94 10.93
C GLY A 153 -8.81 -10.84 10.48
N PHE A 154 -7.86 -11.42 11.25
CA PHE A 154 -6.43 -11.45 10.89
C PHE A 154 -6.00 -12.84 10.42
N ARG A 155 -6.76 -13.41 9.53
CA ARG A 155 -6.45 -14.74 9.02
C ARG A 155 -5.49 -14.64 7.86
N HIS A 156 -4.40 -15.41 7.93
CA HIS A 156 -3.39 -15.52 6.86
C HIS A 156 -3.47 -16.86 6.13
N GLU A 157 -4.50 -17.62 6.35
CA GLU A 157 -4.71 -18.96 5.83
C GLU A 157 -6.10 -19.07 5.20
N ASP A 158 -6.18 -19.72 4.03
CA ASP A 158 -7.46 -20.03 3.39
C ASP A 158 -8.08 -21.33 3.94
N ASP A 159 -9.26 -21.67 3.44
CA ASP A 159 -9.99 -22.86 3.90
C ASP A 159 -9.36 -24.17 3.43
N ASP A 160 -8.47 -24.12 2.45
CA ASP A 160 -7.67 -25.27 1.98
C ASP A 160 -6.38 -25.46 2.78
N GLY A 161 -6.12 -24.60 3.79
CA GLY A 161 -4.93 -24.63 4.64
C GLY A 161 -3.69 -24.03 3.98
N ASN A 162 -3.83 -23.27 2.89
CA ASN A 162 -2.71 -22.54 2.32
C ASN A 162 -2.44 -21.27 3.13
N THR A 163 -1.18 -21.04 3.48
CA THR A 163 -0.75 -19.84 4.22
C THR A 163 -0.19 -18.79 3.26
N TYR A 164 -0.54 -17.53 3.49
CA TYR A 164 -0.10 -16.38 2.70
C TYR A 164 0.75 -15.44 3.55
N TYR A 165 1.91 -15.05 3.04
CA TYR A 165 2.84 -14.19 3.76
C TYR A 165 3.70 -13.35 2.81
N LEU A 166 4.40 -12.36 3.36
CA LEU A 166 5.37 -11.56 2.61
C LEU A 166 6.77 -12.16 2.74
N SER A 167 7.49 -12.25 1.61
CA SER A 167 8.91 -12.51 1.57
C SER A 167 9.59 -11.38 0.78
N GLY A 168 10.22 -10.47 1.49
CA GLY A 168 10.59 -9.18 0.95
C GLY A 168 9.34 -8.45 0.45
N VAL A 169 9.32 -8.04 -0.81
CA VAL A 169 8.17 -7.35 -1.41
C VAL A 169 7.15 -8.29 -2.05
N ASN A 170 7.46 -9.59 -2.18
CA ASN A 170 6.60 -10.56 -2.86
C ASN A 170 5.55 -11.15 -1.92
N ILE A 171 4.36 -11.40 -2.44
CA ILE A 171 3.36 -12.22 -1.75
C ILE A 171 3.65 -13.69 -2.08
N MET A 172 3.81 -14.48 -1.03
CA MET A 172 4.07 -15.93 -1.12
C MET A 172 2.84 -16.70 -0.71
N LYS A 173 2.64 -17.85 -1.36
CA LYS A 173 1.70 -18.88 -0.95
C LYS A 173 2.47 -20.12 -0.54
N GLN A 174 2.17 -20.69 0.62
CA GLN A 174 2.67 -21.99 1.08
C GLN A 174 1.49 -22.95 1.24
N THR A 175 1.56 -24.07 0.55
CA THR A 175 0.58 -25.14 0.66
C THR A 175 0.84 -26.01 1.91
N PRO A 176 -0.15 -26.80 2.39
CA PRO A 176 0.01 -27.63 3.59
C PRO A 176 1.15 -28.66 3.51
N ASP A 177 1.56 -29.06 2.32
CA ASP A 177 2.72 -29.95 2.09
C ASP A 177 4.08 -29.21 2.18
N GLY A 178 4.06 -27.89 2.42
CA GLY A 178 5.24 -27.04 2.54
C GLY A 178 5.75 -26.48 1.23
N THR A 179 5.09 -26.75 0.09
CA THR A 179 5.47 -26.16 -1.20
C THR A 179 5.24 -24.66 -1.19
N GLN A 180 6.26 -23.88 -1.56
CA GLN A 180 6.20 -22.43 -1.60
C GLN A 180 6.20 -21.93 -3.04
N THR A 181 5.34 -20.98 -3.35
CA THR A 181 5.22 -20.33 -4.65
C THR A 181 5.13 -18.82 -4.50
N VAL A 182 5.73 -18.07 -5.42
CA VAL A 182 5.52 -16.63 -5.53
C VAL A 182 4.16 -16.44 -6.18
N LEU A 183 3.23 -15.88 -5.41
CA LEU A 183 1.88 -15.59 -5.88
C LEU A 183 1.82 -14.28 -6.64
N VAL A 184 2.41 -13.22 -6.04
CA VAL A 184 2.54 -11.91 -6.67
C VAL A 184 3.98 -11.47 -6.57
N ALA A 185 4.66 -11.37 -7.72
CA ALA A 185 6.00 -10.81 -7.81
C ALA A 185 5.91 -9.30 -7.99
N ARG A 186 6.52 -8.55 -7.07
CA ARG A 186 6.64 -7.09 -7.20
C ARG A 186 7.98 -6.71 -7.86
N PRO A 187 8.08 -5.55 -8.52
CA PRO A 187 9.29 -5.16 -9.23
C PRO A 187 10.54 -5.21 -8.36
N PHE A 188 11.63 -5.76 -8.90
CA PHE A 188 12.91 -5.92 -8.22
C PHE A 188 13.47 -4.61 -7.64
N LEU A 189 13.20 -3.47 -8.29
CA LEU A 189 13.63 -2.17 -7.80
C LEU A 189 13.10 -1.84 -6.40
N LEU A 190 11.96 -2.40 -5.98
CA LEU A 190 11.43 -2.22 -4.64
C LEU A 190 12.27 -2.93 -3.58
N ASN A 191 12.97 -4.03 -3.94
CA ASN A 191 13.86 -4.75 -3.02
C ASN A 191 15.16 -4.01 -2.71
N LEU A 192 15.53 -2.99 -3.52
CA LEU A 192 16.77 -2.23 -3.32
C LEU A 192 16.61 -1.11 -2.27
N PHE A 193 15.39 -0.82 -1.83
CA PHE A 193 15.07 0.29 -0.93
C PHE A 193 14.46 -0.19 0.41
N GLN A 194 14.45 -1.47 0.66
CA GLN A 194 14.19 -2.11 1.96
C GLN A 194 15.53 -2.52 2.62
#